data_51aa227c487f4b17f295192108ceba3b
#
_entry.id   51aa227c487f4b17f295192108ceba3b
#
_cell.length_a   1.000
_cell.length_b   1.000
_cell.length_c   1.000
_cell.angle_alpha   90.00
_cell.angle_beta   90.00
_cell.angle_gamma   90.00
#
_symmetry.space_group_name_H-M   'P 1'
#
loop_
_entity.id
_entity.type
_entity.pdbx_description
1 polymer ?
#
loop_
_entity_poly.entity_id
_entity_poly.type
_entity_poly.pdbx_seq_one_letter_code
_entity_poly.pdbx_strand_id
1 'polypeptide(L)'
;MKMTRQEKIIWSLFAGVLILLFLLSSTDLIIKEKKTEIYPVSVIIGETTDDYYTNFRKGVDKAADEYNVDVNFITLYEKGDVTEQMELLKREIDDGAKAVVLVPLKQKECSEILDGMVLASPLIVMGTIFPGDWGMTGISQDCQEAGKMLGEAIAAENTPDKPVFLFSEGLEYGYNRDVYDGLLGVLSRAGFQLHLYEMDKSGITEPDAAENGEIFRRIMEETVYPGGEAVIAALDVKSLDLTADIIAGSPAYGRYLPRLYGFGNTTKILNQMDRGVIKGLVTTNQFDAGYLSIVKAVEAIEKRGDRDQIVLESYYIEKDDLKETRFEKILYPIE
;
A
#
# COMPACT_ATOMS: atom_id res chain seq x y z
N MET A 1 -58.51 -53.96 6.58
CA MET A 1 -58.65 -53.34 7.93
C MET A 1 -59.24 -51.94 7.70
N LYS A 2 -60.47 -51.70 8.20
CA LYS A 2 -61.12 -50.36 8.00
C LYS A 2 -60.66 -49.47 9.12
N MET A 3 -60.02 -48.36 8.71
CA MET A 3 -59.55 -47.33 9.67
C MET A 3 -60.74 -46.76 10.45
N THR A 4 -60.57 -46.62 11.76
CA THR A 4 -61.53 -45.98 12.63
C THR A 4 -61.65 -44.48 12.36
N ARG A 5 -62.78 -43.86 12.78
CA ARG A 5 -63.00 -42.43 12.60
C ARG A 5 -61.93 -41.58 13.27
N GLN A 6 -61.37 -41.99 14.38
CA GLN A 6 -60.30 -41.32 15.11
C GLN A 6 -58.96 -41.39 14.36
N GLU A 7 -58.59 -42.56 13.81
CA GLU A 7 -57.41 -42.73 12.98
C GLU A 7 -57.43 -41.85 11.74
N LYS A 8 -58.56 -41.69 11.07
CA LYS A 8 -58.72 -40.78 9.90
C LYS A 8 -58.47 -39.35 10.28
N ILE A 9 -58.96 -38.88 11.46
CA ILE A 9 -58.77 -37.52 11.93
C ILE A 9 -57.28 -37.25 12.21
N ILE A 10 -56.62 -38.21 12.89
CA ILE A 10 -55.19 -38.10 13.21
C ILE A 10 -54.32 -38.02 11.93
N TRP A 11 -54.60 -38.90 10.95
CA TRP A 11 -53.86 -38.91 9.68
C TRP A 11 -54.15 -37.65 8.85
N SER A 12 -55.37 -37.11 8.88
CA SER A 12 -55.69 -35.85 8.19
C SER A 12 -55.00 -34.67 8.84
N LEU A 13 -54.87 -34.62 10.17
CA LEU A 13 -54.18 -33.60 10.92
C LEU A 13 -52.67 -33.63 10.65
N PHE A 14 -52.08 -34.85 10.62
CA PHE A 14 -50.70 -35.08 10.29
C PHE A 14 -50.35 -34.67 8.84
N ALA A 15 -51.22 -35.01 7.87
CA ALA A 15 -51.08 -34.58 6.49
C ALA A 15 -51.18 -33.07 6.34
N GLY A 16 -52.09 -32.41 7.08
CA GLY A 16 -52.20 -30.96 7.13
C GLY A 16 -50.94 -30.25 7.65
N VAL A 17 -50.35 -30.79 8.73
CA VAL A 17 -49.08 -30.29 9.28
C VAL A 17 -47.96 -30.44 8.28
N LEU A 18 -47.85 -31.62 7.61
CA LEU A 18 -46.81 -31.85 6.58
C LEU A 18 -46.96 -30.92 5.39
N ILE A 19 -48.20 -30.68 4.92
CA ILE A 19 -48.46 -29.73 3.83
C ILE A 19 -48.10 -28.31 4.26
N LEU A 20 -48.43 -27.92 5.50
CA LEU A 20 -48.05 -26.61 6.05
C LEU A 20 -46.53 -26.45 6.15
N LEU A 21 -45.82 -27.44 6.65
CA LEU A 21 -44.35 -27.45 6.72
C LEU A 21 -43.73 -27.41 5.33
N PHE A 22 -44.30 -28.16 4.36
CA PHE A 22 -43.83 -28.12 2.98
C PHE A 22 -44.05 -26.75 2.35
N LEU A 23 -45.18 -26.12 2.53
CA LEU A 23 -45.49 -24.79 2.03
C LEU A 23 -44.58 -23.74 2.70
N LEU A 24 -44.35 -23.84 3.98
CA LEU A 24 -43.42 -22.94 4.72
C LEU A 24 -41.96 -23.13 4.28
N SER A 25 -41.57 -24.36 3.93
CA SER A 25 -40.23 -24.66 3.41
C SER A 25 -40.07 -24.29 1.93
N SER A 26 -41.15 -24.35 1.13
CA SER A 26 -41.16 -24.01 -0.30
C SER A 26 -41.32 -22.51 -0.55
N THR A 27 -41.82 -21.76 0.42
CA THR A 27 -41.86 -20.29 0.39
C THR A 27 -40.73 -19.82 1.26
N ASP A 28 -39.85 -18.97 0.78
CA ASP A 28 -38.69 -18.37 1.49
C ASP A 28 -39.02 -17.73 2.88
N LEU A 29 -40.14 -18.14 3.51
CA LEU A 29 -40.63 -17.63 4.79
C LEU A 29 -39.89 -18.19 6.00
N ILE A 30 -39.31 -19.40 5.91
CA ILE A 30 -38.54 -20.03 7.03
C ILE A 30 -37.03 -19.94 6.78
N ILE A 31 -36.60 -20.08 5.52
CA ILE A 31 -35.20 -19.94 5.14
C ILE A 31 -35.14 -18.82 4.11
N LYS A 32 -35.08 -17.59 4.57
CA LYS A 32 -34.52 -16.55 3.74
C LYS A 32 -33.04 -16.88 3.59
N GLU A 33 -32.66 -17.56 2.54
CA GLU A 33 -31.27 -17.44 2.07
C GLU A 33 -31.05 -15.94 1.86
N LYS A 34 -30.31 -15.34 2.78
CA LYS A 34 -29.81 -13.99 2.60
C LYS A 34 -28.91 -14.12 1.36
N LYS A 35 -29.40 -13.75 0.18
CA LYS A 35 -28.52 -13.61 -0.99
C LYS A 35 -27.42 -12.68 -0.55
N THR A 36 -26.28 -13.24 -0.27
CA THR A 36 -25.10 -12.47 0.06
C THR A 36 -24.75 -11.73 -1.22
N GLU A 37 -24.94 -10.43 -1.22
CA GLU A 37 -24.58 -9.59 -2.36
C GLU A 37 -23.05 -9.58 -2.42
N ILE A 38 -22.49 -9.92 -3.58
CA ILE A 38 -21.06 -9.87 -3.83
C ILE A 38 -20.78 -8.52 -4.48
N TYR A 39 -19.87 -7.76 -3.91
CA TYR A 39 -19.48 -6.45 -4.41
C TYR A 39 -18.22 -6.55 -5.27
N PRO A 40 -18.29 -6.32 -6.60
CA PRO A 40 -17.08 -6.19 -7.42
C PRO A 40 -16.36 -4.88 -7.08
N VAL A 41 -15.11 -4.98 -6.64
CA VAL A 41 -14.24 -3.85 -6.32
C VAL A 41 -12.95 -3.98 -7.10
N SER A 42 -12.58 -2.93 -7.82
CA SER A 42 -11.30 -2.89 -8.55
C SER A 42 -10.25 -2.15 -7.73
N VAL A 43 -9.04 -2.71 -7.65
CA VAL A 43 -7.88 -2.13 -6.98
C VAL A 43 -6.82 -1.81 -8.02
N ILE A 44 -6.61 -0.51 -8.30
CA ILE A 44 -5.67 -0.03 -9.32
C ILE A 44 -4.37 0.41 -8.65
N ILE A 45 -3.28 -0.31 -8.94
CA ILE A 45 -1.94 -0.07 -8.42
C ILE A 45 -0.94 0.11 -9.58
N GLY A 46 0.19 0.77 -9.30
CA GLY A 46 1.17 1.11 -10.34
C GLY A 46 1.92 -0.09 -10.91
N GLU A 47 2.25 -1.08 -10.10
CA GLU A 47 3.05 -2.25 -10.51
C GLU A 47 2.56 -3.53 -9.84
N THR A 48 2.68 -4.68 -10.54
CA THR A 48 2.24 -6.01 -10.02
C THR A 48 3.33 -6.78 -9.30
N THR A 49 4.58 -6.50 -9.60
CA THR A 49 5.71 -7.39 -9.27
C THR A 49 6.31 -7.12 -7.91
N ASP A 50 5.76 -6.18 -7.16
CA ASP A 50 6.39 -5.73 -5.95
C ASP A 50 5.97 -6.54 -4.73
N ASP A 51 6.96 -7.16 -4.09
CA ASP A 51 6.87 -7.60 -2.70
C ASP A 51 6.27 -6.51 -1.78
N TYR A 52 6.36 -5.22 -2.20
CA TYR A 52 5.76 -4.08 -1.51
C TYR A 52 4.24 -4.23 -1.30
N TYR A 53 3.53 -4.72 -2.30
CA TYR A 53 2.08 -4.91 -2.20
C TYR A 53 1.67 -6.25 -1.58
N THR A 54 2.61 -7.14 -1.24
CA THR A 54 2.29 -8.46 -0.67
C THR A 54 1.47 -8.34 0.61
N ASN A 55 1.91 -7.51 1.56
CA ASN A 55 1.20 -7.32 2.83
C ASN A 55 -0.11 -6.54 2.64
N PHE A 56 -0.14 -5.59 1.72
CA PHE A 56 -1.36 -4.90 1.31
C PHE A 56 -2.41 -5.87 0.75
N ARG A 57 -1.99 -6.77 -0.18
CA ARG A 57 -2.87 -7.78 -0.75
C ARG A 57 -3.45 -8.71 0.30
N LYS A 58 -2.67 -9.17 1.27
CA LYS A 58 -3.17 -9.99 2.38
C LYS A 58 -4.29 -9.28 3.16
N GLY A 59 -4.13 -7.98 3.40
CA GLY A 59 -5.17 -7.17 4.03
C GLY A 59 -6.44 -7.05 3.18
N VAL A 60 -6.27 -6.83 1.87
CA VAL A 60 -7.37 -6.79 0.90
C VAL A 60 -8.10 -8.13 0.86
N ASP A 61 -7.38 -9.25 0.72
CA ASP A 61 -7.96 -10.59 0.63
C ASP A 61 -8.73 -10.93 1.91
N LYS A 62 -8.17 -10.59 3.08
CA LYS A 62 -8.83 -10.79 4.37
C LYS A 62 -10.16 -10.04 4.47
N ALA A 63 -10.18 -8.77 4.09
CA ALA A 63 -11.41 -7.98 4.09
C ALA A 63 -12.39 -8.45 3.02
N ALA A 64 -11.90 -8.87 1.85
CA ALA A 64 -12.73 -9.41 0.77
C ALA A 64 -13.51 -10.65 1.21
N ASP A 65 -12.85 -11.56 1.92
CA ASP A 65 -13.48 -12.76 2.49
C ASP A 65 -14.52 -12.40 3.56
N GLU A 66 -14.23 -11.44 4.43
CA GLU A 66 -15.12 -11.05 5.53
C GLU A 66 -16.37 -10.30 5.05
N TYR A 67 -16.24 -9.50 3.98
CA TYR A 67 -17.29 -8.62 3.48
C TYR A 67 -17.93 -9.07 2.17
N ASN A 68 -17.58 -10.25 1.65
CA ASN A 68 -18.06 -10.81 0.39
C ASN A 68 -17.80 -9.88 -0.82
N VAL A 69 -16.57 -9.48 -0.96
CA VAL A 69 -16.09 -8.64 -2.05
C VAL A 69 -15.35 -9.50 -3.07
N ASP A 70 -15.66 -9.29 -4.34
CA ASP A 70 -14.87 -9.84 -5.45
C ASP A 70 -13.87 -8.78 -5.91
N VAL A 71 -12.58 -9.02 -5.60
CA VAL A 71 -11.53 -8.03 -5.85
C VAL A 71 -10.79 -8.31 -7.14
N ASN A 72 -10.75 -7.31 -8.01
CA ASN A 72 -9.95 -7.31 -9.23
C ASN A 72 -8.74 -6.39 -9.09
N PHE A 73 -7.52 -6.96 -9.04
CA PHE A 73 -6.28 -6.17 -9.05
C PHE A 73 -5.88 -5.83 -10.48
N ILE A 74 -5.71 -4.53 -10.72
CA ILE A 74 -5.36 -3.97 -12.03
C ILE A 74 -4.05 -3.22 -11.92
N THR A 75 -3.18 -3.45 -12.89
CA THR A 75 -1.87 -2.85 -12.99
C THR A 75 -1.69 -2.20 -14.34
N LEU A 76 -0.82 -1.21 -14.36
CA LEU A 76 -0.49 -0.47 -15.56
C LEU A 76 0.40 -1.31 -16.49
N TYR A 77 0.20 -1.15 -17.76
CA TYR A 77 1.06 -1.74 -18.79
C TYR A 77 2.37 -0.94 -18.92
N GLU A 78 2.26 0.40 -18.95
CA GLU A 78 3.39 1.31 -18.98
C GLU A 78 3.67 1.92 -17.62
N LYS A 79 4.92 1.85 -17.20
CA LYS A 79 5.34 2.40 -15.90
C LYS A 79 5.19 3.92 -15.88
N GLY A 80 4.47 4.42 -14.90
CA GLY A 80 4.37 5.86 -14.65
C GLY A 80 3.41 6.63 -15.55
N ASP A 81 2.56 5.96 -16.35
CA ASP A 81 1.55 6.63 -17.17
C ASP A 81 0.27 6.91 -16.36
N VAL A 82 0.14 8.18 -15.94
CA VAL A 82 -1.05 8.68 -15.22
C VAL A 82 -2.29 8.67 -16.10
N THR A 83 -2.14 8.91 -17.42
CA THR A 83 -3.27 8.91 -18.36
C THR A 83 -3.86 7.51 -18.46
N GLU A 84 -3.01 6.49 -18.62
CA GLU A 84 -3.43 5.08 -18.59
C GLU A 84 -4.13 4.75 -17.26
N GLN A 85 -3.58 5.20 -16.13
CA GLN A 85 -4.20 4.95 -14.82
C GLN A 85 -5.62 5.53 -14.73
N MET A 86 -5.83 6.73 -15.23
CA MET A 86 -7.16 7.37 -15.22
C MET A 86 -8.13 6.75 -16.25
N GLU A 87 -7.63 6.26 -17.37
CA GLU A 87 -8.43 5.49 -18.34
C GLU A 87 -8.87 4.14 -17.75
N LEU A 88 -7.96 3.45 -17.04
CA LEU A 88 -8.30 2.23 -16.32
C LEU A 88 -9.37 2.47 -15.25
N LEU A 89 -9.25 3.55 -14.46
CA LEU A 89 -10.27 3.93 -13.48
C LEU A 89 -11.65 4.08 -14.13
N LYS A 90 -11.73 4.80 -15.25
CA LYS A 90 -12.98 4.97 -15.99
C LYS A 90 -13.55 3.64 -16.49
N ARG A 91 -12.68 2.84 -17.12
CA ARG A 91 -13.08 1.54 -17.67
C ARG A 91 -13.65 0.62 -16.60
N GLU A 92 -13.01 0.52 -15.44
CA GLU A 92 -13.49 -0.35 -14.37
C GLU A 92 -14.86 0.09 -13.82
N ILE A 93 -15.08 1.40 -13.72
CA ILE A 93 -16.40 1.94 -13.33
C ILE A 93 -17.45 1.61 -14.40
N ASP A 94 -17.12 1.78 -15.68
CA ASP A 94 -18.03 1.50 -16.80
C ASP A 94 -18.34 -0.01 -16.92
N ASP A 95 -17.36 -0.87 -16.60
CA ASP A 95 -17.49 -2.33 -16.57
C ASP A 95 -18.26 -2.84 -15.33
N GLY A 96 -18.62 -1.95 -14.40
CA GLY A 96 -19.56 -2.27 -13.32
C GLY A 96 -18.95 -2.45 -11.94
N ALA A 97 -17.71 -2.03 -11.73
CA ALA A 97 -17.13 -1.96 -10.40
C ALA A 97 -18.00 -1.11 -9.47
N LYS A 98 -18.37 -1.65 -8.32
CA LYS A 98 -19.19 -0.97 -7.31
C LYS A 98 -18.42 0.06 -6.51
N ALA A 99 -17.10 -0.11 -6.40
CA ALA A 99 -16.15 0.88 -5.90
C ALA A 99 -14.78 0.64 -6.54
N VAL A 100 -13.92 1.65 -6.53
CA VAL A 100 -12.53 1.53 -6.96
C VAL A 100 -11.61 2.00 -5.84
N VAL A 101 -10.56 1.23 -5.58
CA VAL A 101 -9.42 1.61 -4.74
C VAL A 101 -8.30 2.04 -5.68
N LEU A 102 -7.80 3.25 -5.53
CA LEU A 102 -6.76 3.84 -6.36
C LEU A 102 -5.52 4.14 -5.54
N VAL A 103 -4.37 3.64 -5.97
CA VAL A 103 -3.05 4.06 -5.49
C VAL A 103 -2.46 5.00 -6.54
N PRO A 104 -2.51 6.33 -6.36
CA PRO A 104 -2.09 7.29 -7.38
C PRO A 104 -0.59 7.16 -7.67
N LEU A 105 -0.23 7.13 -8.96
CA LEU A 105 1.17 7.13 -9.39
C LEU A 105 1.86 8.46 -9.08
N LYS A 106 1.23 9.56 -9.50
CA LYS A 106 1.68 10.92 -9.29
C LYS A 106 0.53 11.73 -8.70
N GLN A 107 0.69 12.12 -7.45
CA GLN A 107 -0.38 12.75 -6.67
C GLN A 107 -0.98 13.96 -7.36
N LYS A 108 -0.14 14.88 -7.81
CA LYS A 108 -0.58 16.15 -8.39
C LYS A 108 -1.32 15.96 -9.71
N GLU A 109 -0.75 15.17 -10.63
CA GLU A 109 -1.36 14.91 -11.94
C GLU A 109 -2.67 14.15 -11.80
N CYS A 110 -2.72 13.11 -10.95
CA CYS A 110 -3.96 12.37 -10.66
C CYS A 110 -5.02 13.31 -10.08
N SER A 111 -4.65 14.20 -9.15
CA SER A 111 -5.54 15.16 -8.53
C SER A 111 -6.14 16.11 -9.59
N GLU A 112 -5.32 16.69 -10.47
CA GLU A 112 -5.76 17.62 -11.52
C GLU A 112 -6.75 16.95 -12.49
N ILE A 113 -6.55 15.69 -12.84
CA ILE A 113 -7.46 14.95 -13.73
C ILE A 113 -8.77 14.61 -13.02
N LEU A 114 -8.68 14.11 -11.79
CA LEU A 114 -9.84 13.72 -10.99
C LEU A 114 -10.75 14.91 -10.69
N ASP A 115 -10.22 16.13 -10.55
CA ASP A 115 -10.99 17.36 -10.30
C ASP A 115 -12.02 17.68 -11.41
N GLY A 116 -11.77 17.20 -12.62
CA GLY A 116 -12.69 17.31 -13.76
C GLY A 116 -13.62 16.11 -13.97
N MET A 117 -13.53 15.04 -13.14
CA MET A 117 -14.25 13.79 -13.34
C MET A 117 -15.50 13.69 -12.47
N VAL A 118 -16.59 13.19 -13.07
CA VAL A 118 -17.79 12.76 -12.34
C VAL A 118 -17.76 11.23 -12.28
N LEU A 119 -17.55 10.67 -11.09
CA LEU A 119 -17.47 9.23 -10.88
C LEU A 119 -18.85 8.67 -10.51
N ALA A 120 -19.26 7.60 -11.19
CA ALA A 120 -20.52 6.91 -10.91
C ALA A 120 -20.42 5.94 -9.72
N SER A 121 -19.20 5.51 -9.37
CA SER A 121 -18.91 4.62 -8.25
C SER A 121 -18.01 5.31 -7.22
N PRO A 122 -18.10 4.94 -5.93
CA PRO A 122 -17.20 5.42 -4.89
C PRO A 122 -15.73 5.18 -5.24
N LEU A 123 -14.87 6.15 -4.89
CA LEU A 123 -13.43 6.07 -5.03
C LEU A 123 -12.78 6.13 -3.64
N ILE A 124 -11.92 5.16 -3.35
CA ILE A 124 -11.07 5.10 -2.18
C ILE A 124 -9.65 5.40 -2.64
N VAL A 125 -9.04 6.48 -2.13
CA VAL A 125 -7.70 6.89 -2.53
C VAL A 125 -6.69 6.48 -1.47
N MET A 126 -5.62 5.81 -1.90
CA MET A 126 -4.55 5.31 -1.05
C MET A 126 -3.34 6.23 -1.07
N GLY A 127 -2.64 6.31 0.08
CA GLY A 127 -1.29 6.86 0.15
C GLY A 127 -1.18 8.37 0.20
N THR A 128 -2.24 9.11 -0.08
CA THR A 128 -2.19 10.58 -0.07
C THR A 128 -3.54 11.20 0.23
N ILE A 129 -3.52 12.41 0.78
CA ILE A 129 -4.71 13.23 0.98
C ILE A 129 -4.78 14.21 -0.18
N PHE A 130 -5.80 14.09 -1.03
CA PHE A 130 -6.03 15.08 -2.07
C PHE A 130 -6.59 16.36 -1.45
N PRO A 131 -6.07 17.55 -1.78
CA PRO A 131 -6.63 18.79 -1.36
C PRO A 131 -7.98 19.01 -2.07
N GLY A 132 -9.06 19.06 -1.32
CA GLY A 132 -10.40 19.33 -1.83
C GLY A 132 -11.49 18.46 -1.19
N ASP A 133 -12.73 18.94 -1.23
CA ASP A 133 -13.91 18.17 -0.76
C ASP A 133 -14.49 17.37 -1.94
N TRP A 134 -13.75 16.36 -2.38
CA TRP A 134 -14.15 15.53 -3.54
C TRP A 134 -15.12 14.43 -3.19
N GLY A 135 -15.48 14.35 -1.92
CA GLY A 135 -16.39 13.34 -1.45
C GLY A 135 -15.83 11.92 -1.53
N MET A 136 -14.52 11.78 -1.48
CA MET A 136 -13.80 10.51 -1.48
C MET A 136 -13.33 10.17 -0.07
N THR A 137 -13.18 8.86 0.20
CA THR A 137 -12.49 8.39 1.40
C THR A 137 -11.02 8.23 1.09
N GLY A 138 -10.16 8.78 1.95
CA GLY A 138 -8.71 8.65 1.85
C GLY A 138 -8.15 7.73 2.94
N ILE A 139 -7.21 6.86 2.56
CA ILE A 139 -6.38 6.11 3.50
C ILE A 139 -4.94 6.49 3.23
N SER A 140 -4.36 7.29 4.10
CA SER A 140 -3.05 7.90 3.93
C SER A 140 -2.11 7.56 5.06
N GLN A 141 -0.87 7.94 4.90
CA GLN A 141 0.11 8.07 5.98
C GLN A 141 0.59 9.53 5.99
N ASP A 142 1.02 10.02 7.13
CA ASP A 142 1.69 11.32 7.20
C ASP A 142 3.12 11.17 6.68
N CYS A 143 3.27 11.33 5.37
CA CYS A 143 4.55 11.14 4.69
C CYS A 143 5.58 12.21 5.07
N GLN A 144 5.11 13.42 5.39
CA GLN A 144 6.00 14.47 5.87
C GLN A 144 6.52 14.13 7.29
N GLU A 145 5.66 13.63 8.16
CA GLU A 145 6.08 13.19 9.49
C GLU A 145 6.98 11.94 9.42
N ALA A 146 6.69 11.01 8.52
CA ALA A 146 7.54 9.86 8.23
C ALA A 146 8.95 10.30 7.78
N GLY A 147 9.03 11.30 6.89
CA GLY A 147 10.29 11.92 6.49
C GLY A 147 11.05 12.58 7.64
N LYS A 148 10.34 13.30 8.54
CA LYS A 148 10.95 13.86 9.76
C LYS A 148 11.50 12.78 10.67
N MET A 149 10.72 11.72 10.91
CA MET A 149 11.12 10.57 11.73
C MET A 149 12.43 9.95 11.24
N LEU A 150 12.55 9.73 9.92
CA LEU A 150 13.79 9.24 9.31
C LEU A 150 14.94 10.24 9.48
N GLY A 151 14.67 11.53 9.27
CA GLY A 151 15.66 12.61 9.46
C GLY A 151 16.16 12.70 10.88
N GLU A 152 15.30 12.56 11.88
CA GLU A 152 15.65 12.57 13.32
C GLU A 152 16.51 11.38 13.67
N ALA A 153 16.19 10.18 13.18
CA ALA A 153 17.01 8.98 13.38
C ALA A 153 18.42 9.17 12.77
N ILE A 154 18.50 9.66 11.54
CA ILE A 154 19.80 9.96 10.89
C ILE A 154 20.59 10.98 11.70
N ALA A 155 19.97 12.08 12.15
CA ALA A 155 20.63 13.13 12.91
C ALA A 155 21.08 12.66 14.30
N ALA A 156 20.36 11.74 14.92
CA ALA A 156 20.73 11.17 16.22
C ALA A 156 21.97 10.27 16.15
N GLU A 157 22.15 9.57 15.01
CA GLU A 157 23.22 8.57 14.87
C GLU A 157 24.46 9.07 14.10
N ASN A 158 24.37 10.23 13.44
CA ASN A 158 25.40 10.76 12.56
C ASN A 158 25.77 12.19 12.92
N THR A 159 26.93 12.63 12.43
CA THR A 159 27.43 13.98 12.61
C THR A 159 27.35 14.78 11.32
N PRO A 160 27.11 16.12 11.37
CA PRO A 160 26.87 16.95 10.18
C PRO A 160 28.07 17.11 9.24
N ASP A 161 29.26 16.70 9.65
CA ASP A 161 30.47 16.67 8.81
C ASP A 161 30.39 15.58 7.71
N LYS A 162 29.46 14.63 7.84
CA LYS A 162 29.20 13.59 6.83
C LYS A 162 28.07 14.04 5.91
N PRO A 163 28.29 14.04 4.57
CA PRO A 163 27.21 14.32 3.62
C PRO A 163 26.18 13.20 3.64
N VAL A 164 24.90 13.57 3.40
CA VAL A 164 23.80 12.64 3.24
C VAL A 164 23.40 12.57 1.77
N PHE A 165 23.48 11.38 1.19
CA PHE A 165 23.11 11.12 -0.18
C PHE A 165 21.68 10.56 -0.22
N LEU A 166 20.79 11.27 -0.91
CA LEU A 166 19.39 10.92 -1.03
C LEU A 166 19.13 10.28 -2.39
N PHE A 167 18.51 9.10 -2.39
CA PHE A 167 18.14 8.38 -3.60
C PHE A 167 16.62 8.27 -3.70
N SER A 168 16.06 8.57 -4.88
CA SER A 168 14.63 8.48 -5.16
C SER A 168 14.40 8.03 -6.60
N GLU A 169 13.30 7.32 -6.84
CA GLU A 169 12.82 7.07 -8.20
C GLU A 169 12.37 8.37 -8.90
N GLY A 170 11.99 9.39 -8.11
CA GLY A 170 11.60 10.71 -8.54
C GLY A 170 10.66 11.35 -7.53
N LEU A 171 10.82 12.65 -7.26
CA LEU A 171 9.98 13.35 -6.29
C LEU A 171 8.54 13.58 -6.76
N GLU A 172 8.23 13.28 -8.03
CA GLU A 172 6.89 13.40 -8.59
C GLU A 172 6.04 12.15 -8.32
N TYR A 173 6.69 11.01 -8.01
CA TYR A 173 6.01 9.74 -7.79
C TYR A 173 5.50 9.62 -6.36
N GLY A 174 4.26 9.09 -6.25
CA GLY A 174 3.64 8.83 -4.96
C GLY A 174 3.70 10.04 -4.04
N TYR A 175 4.30 9.85 -2.88
CA TYR A 175 4.47 10.83 -1.80
C TYR A 175 5.95 11.15 -1.51
N ASN A 176 6.85 10.85 -2.46
CA ASN A 176 8.30 11.03 -2.27
C ASN A 176 8.66 12.49 -1.97
N ARG A 177 7.89 13.46 -2.52
CA ARG A 177 8.04 14.88 -2.23
C ARG A 177 7.82 15.19 -0.74
N ASP A 178 6.76 14.68 -0.15
CA ASP A 178 6.41 14.96 1.24
C ASP A 178 7.44 14.33 2.19
N VAL A 179 7.89 13.10 1.87
CA VAL A 179 8.99 12.43 2.57
C VAL A 179 10.26 13.26 2.51
N TYR A 180 10.64 13.72 1.31
CA TYR A 180 11.81 14.56 1.10
C TYR A 180 11.74 15.86 1.91
N ASP A 181 10.61 16.57 1.86
CA ASP A 181 10.44 17.84 2.56
C ASP A 181 10.50 17.67 4.08
N GLY A 182 9.93 16.59 4.61
CA GLY A 182 10.03 16.23 6.03
C GLY A 182 11.48 15.98 6.46
N LEU A 183 12.19 15.15 5.73
CA LEU A 183 13.60 14.82 5.98
C LEU A 183 14.52 16.02 5.82
N LEU A 184 14.35 16.80 4.73
CA LEU A 184 15.09 18.03 4.46
C LEU A 184 14.96 19.03 5.62
N GLY A 185 13.72 19.20 6.14
CA GLY A 185 13.44 20.12 7.24
C GLY A 185 14.20 19.79 8.53
N VAL A 186 14.46 18.51 8.81
CA VAL A 186 15.24 18.08 9.98
C VAL A 186 16.74 18.19 9.73
N LEU A 187 17.21 17.57 8.67
CA LEU A 187 18.66 17.44 8.41
C LEU A 187 19.31 18.79 8.09
N SER A 188 18.62 19.69 7.37
CA SER A 188 19.11 21.03 7.11
C SER A 188 19.27 21.87 8.39
N ARG A 189 18.30 21.77 9.32
CA ARG A 189 18.39 22.44 10.64
C ARG A 189 19.52 21.86 11.51
N ALA A 190 19.80 20.57 11.35
CA ALA A 190 20.91 19.92 12.03
C ALA A 190 22.27 20.18 11.37
N GLY A 191 22.33 20.90 10.24
CA GLY A 191 23.55 21.32 9.57
C GLY A 191 24.13 20.30 8.58
N PHE A 192 23.39 19.26 8.21
CA PHE A 192 23.82 18.27 7.22
C PHE A 192 23.82 18.85 5.80
N GLN A 193 24.78 18.42 4.99
CA GLN A 193 24.78 18.66 3.55
C GLN A 193 24.04 17.51 2.85
N LEU A 194 23.06 17.84 1.99
CA LEU A 194 22.20 16.88 1.32
C LEU A 194 22.45 16.90 -0.18
N HIS A 195 22.55 15.73 -0.78
CA HIS A 195 22.72 15.52 -2.23
C HIS A 195 21.62 14.59 -2.72
N LEU A 196 20.68 15.12 -3.54
CA LEU A 196 19.55 14.36 -4.08
C LEU A 196 19.88 13.82 -5.47
N TYR A 197 19.58 12.55 -5.70
CA TYR A 197 19.68 11.84 -6.97
C TYR A 197 18.33 11.20 -7.31
N GLU A 198 17.77 11.57 -8.45
CA GLU A 198 16.47 11.09 -8.92
C GLU A 198 16.66 10.26 -10.22
N MET A 199 16.05 9.07 -10.28
CA MET A 199 16.16 8.19 -11.45
C MET A 199 15.53 8.79 -12.71
N ASP A 200 14.36 9.43 -12.58
CA ASP A 200 13.60 10.01 -13.69
C ASP A 200 14.33 11.19 -14.38
N LYS A 201 15.22 11.87 -13.66
CA LYS A 201 15.99 13.01 -14.15
C LYS A 201 17.34 12.66 -14.78
N SER A 202 17.66 11.37 -14.83
CA SER A 202 18.92 10.88 -15.40
C SER A 202 19.03 11.01 -16.92
N GLY A 203 17.96 11.44 -17.61
CA GLY A 203 17.93 11.68 -19.06
C GLY A 203 17.76 10.39 -19.89
N ILE A 204 17.42 9.26 -19.26
CA ILE A 204 17.16 7.99 -19.92
C ILE A 204 15.65 7.84 -20.11
N THR A 205 15.21 7.74 -21.35
CA THR A 205 13.79 7.81 -21.75
C THR A 205 13.00 6.52 -21.53
N GLU A 206 13.65 5.41 -21.28
CA GLU A 206 13.03 4.14 -20.83
C GLU A 206 14.07 3.35 -20.02
N PRO A 207 14.15 3.57 -18.72
CA PRO A 207 15.09 2.80 -17.92
C PRO A 207 14.51 1.43 -17.65
N ASP A 208 15.10 0.42 -18.27
CA ASP A 208 14.99 -0.94 -17.78
C ASP A 208 15.47 -0.97 -16.30
N ALA A 209 14.90 -1.81 -15.45
CA ALA A 209 15.25 -1.89 -14.02
C ALA A 209 16.78 -2.12 -13.81
N ALA A 210 17.42 -2.80 -14.75
CA ALA A 210 18.88 -2.98 -14.80
C ALA A 210 19.64 -1.67 -15.01
N GLU A 211 19.08 -0.76 -15.80
CA GLU A 211 19.72 0.53 -16.14
C GLU A 211 19.65 1.52 -14.97
N ASN A 212 18.53 1.55 -14.23
CA ASN A 212 18.39 2.34 -13.02
C ASN A 212 19.38 1.90 -11.93
N GLY A 213 19.55 0.61 -11.74
CA GLY A 213 20.55 0.05 -10.84
C GLY A 213 21.99 0.46 -11.22
N GLU A 214 22.30 0.53 -12.51
CA GLU A 214 23.61 0.93 -13.01
C GLU A 214 23.88 2.44 -12.77
N ILE A 215 22.87 3.29 -12.92
CA ILE A 215 22.99 4.72 -12.59
C ILE A 215 23.30 4.92 -11.13
N PHE A 216 22.53 4.31 -10.22
CA PHE A 216 22.79 4.40 -8.78
C PHE A 216 24.15 3.80 -8.43
N ARG A 217 24.54 2.68 -9.03
CA ARG A 217 25.86 2.07 -8.84
C ARG A 217 26.97 3.03 -9.20
N ARG A 218 26.89 3.67 -10.39
CA ARG A 218 27.89 4.63 -10.84
C ARG A 218 27.99 5.84 -9.90
N ILE A 219 26.86 6.42 -9.48
CA ILE A 219 26.84 7.53 -8.53
C ILE A 219 27.48 7.11 -7.22
N MET A 220 27.16 5.94 -6.73
CA MET A 220 27.75 5.41 -5.50
C MET A 220 29.26 5.20 -5.64
N GLU A 221 29.75 4.65 -6.74
CA GLU A 221 31.16 4.41 -7.00
C GLU A 221 31.95 5.72 -7.19
N GLU A 222 31.39 6.71 -7.87
CA GLU A 222 32.08 7.97 -8.17
C GLU A 222 32.01 8.98 -7.01
N THR A 223 30.95 8.95 -6.21
CA THR A 223 30.67 10.02 -5.25
C THR A 223 30.67 9.54 -3.81
N VAL A 224 30.06 8.40 -3.52
CA VAL A 224 29.90 7.90 -2.15
C VAL A 224 31.15 7.18 -1.68
N TYR A 225 31.72 6.30 -2.50
CA TYR A 225 32.91 5.53 -2.15
C TYR A 225 34.17 6.34 -1.86
N PRO A 226 34.50 7.36 -2.66
CA PRO A 226 35.73 8.12 -2.43
C PRO A 226 35.73 8.88 -1.11
N GLY A 227 34.57 9.19 -0.54
CA GLY A 227 34.40 9.92 0.72
C GLY A 227 34.57 9.06 1.98
N GLY A 228 34.50 7.73 1.86
CA GLY A 228 34.74 6.75 2.93
C GLY A 228 33.54 6.52 3.85
N GLU A 229 33.10 7.48 4.62
CA GLU A 229 31.97 7.35 5.53
C GLU A 229 30.79 8.19 5.05
N ALA A 230 29.88 7.57 4.31
CA ALA A 230 28.69 8.22 3.81
C ALA A 230 27.43 7.76 4.55
N VAL A 231 26.48 8.67 4.65
CA VAL A 231 25.11 8.40 5.06
C VAL A 231 24.23 8.40 3.80
N ILE A 232 23.46 7.36 3.62
CA ILE A 232 22.56 7.19 2.48
C ILE A 232 21.14 7.08 2.99
N ALA A 233 20.20 7.81 2.38
CA ALA A 233 18.78 7.67 2.65
C ALA A 233 18.01 7.48 1.33
N ALA A 234 17.26 6.40 1.22
CA ALA A 234 16.37 6.13 0.11
C ALA A 234 14.96 6.61 0.46
N LEU A 235 14.36 7.43 -0.41
CA LEU A 235 13.08 8.09 -0.15
C LEU A 235 11.86 7.23 -0.49
N ASP A 236 12.10 6.12 -1.17
CA ASP A 236 11.06 5.17 -1.59
C ASP A 236 11.59 3.72 -1.54
N VAL A 237 10.64 2.78 -1.60
CA VAL A 237 10.91 1.33 -1.47
C VAL A 237 11.84 0.83 -2.56
N LYS A 238 11.63 1.28 -3.80
CA LYS A 238 12.41 0.86 -4.97
C LYS A 238 13.86 1.33 -4.87
N SER A 239 14.03 2.60 -4.49
CA SER A 239 15.37 3.16 -4.29
C SER A 239 16.10 2.50 -3.14
N LEU A 240 15.40 2.14 -2.05
CA LEU A 240 15.97 1.40 -0.93
C LEU A 240 16.42 0.01 -1.34
N ASP A 241 15.59 -0.70 -2.08
CA ASP A 241 15.89 -2.05 -2.56
C ASP A 241 17.12 -2.07 -3.48
N LEU A 242 17.14 -1.18 -4.49
CA LEU A 242 18.28 -1.05 -5.41
C LEU A 242 19.57 -0.67 -4.69
N THR A 243 19.51 0.30 -3.77
CA THR A 243 20.69 0.77 -3.04
C THR A 243 21.21 -0.32 -2.10
N ALA A 244 20.32 -1.05 -1.42
CA ALA A 244 20.70 -2.17 -0.58
C ALA A 244 21.38 -3.29 -1.38
N ASP A 245 20.89 -3.61 -2.57
CA ASP A 245 21.49 -4.61 -3.45
C ASP A 245 22.88 -4.19 -3.95
N ILE A 246 23.05 -2.93 -4.31
CA ILE A 246 24.36 -2.40 -4.72
C ILE A 246 25.37 -2.53 -3.57
N ILE A 247 24.96 -2.16 -2.36
CA ILE A 247 25.82 -2.26 -1.17
C ILE A 247 26.14 -3.73 -0.87
N ALA A 248 25.14 -4.59 -0.83
CA ALA A 248 25.32 -6.02 -0.52
C ALA A 248 26.16 -6.76 -1.57
N GLY A 249 26.06 -6.37 -2.85
CA GLY A 249 26.77 -6.97 -3.96
C GLY A 249 28.19 -6.42 -4.18
N SER A 250 28.59 -5.35 -3.51
CA SER A 250 29.87 -4.70 -3.76
C SER A 250 30.95 -5.14 -2.78
N PRO A 251 32.10 -5.69 -3.28
CA PRO A 251 33.24 -6.05 -2.45
C PRO A 251 33.86 -4.86 -1.71
N ALA A 252 33.69 -3.63 -2.21
CA ALA A 252 34.25 -2.43 -1.62
C ALA A 252 33.53 -2.06 -0.30
N TYR A 253 32.23 -2.39 -0.19
CA TYR A 253 31.49 -2.18 1.05
C TYR A 253 31.70 -3.26 2.11
N GLY A 254 32.37 -4.35 1.79
CA GLY A 254 32.69 -5.40 2.76
C GLY A 254 33.57 -4.94 3.94
N ARG A 255 34.23 -3.79 3.82
CA ARG A 255 35.05 -3.19 4.89
C ARG A 255 34.41 -1.98 5.56
N TYR A 256 33.56 -1.24 4.83
CA TYR A 256 32.92 0.00 5.26
C TYR A 256 31.49 0.02 4.76
N LEU A 257 30.59 -0.59 5.51
CA LEU A 257 29.16 -0.50 5.19
C LEU A 257 28.72 0.96 5.35
N PRO A 258 28.26 1.62 4.28
CA PRO A 258 27.63 2.91 4.41
C PRO A 258 26.40 2.76 5.31
N ARG A 259 26.05 3.81 6.03
CA ARG A 259 24.84 3.82 6.85
C ARG A 259 23.66 4.07 5.95
N LEU A 260 22.93 3.00 5.60
CA LEU A 260 21.75 3.05 4.74
C LEU A 260 20.48 3.11 5.56
N TYR A 261 19.65 4.10 5.26
CA TYR A 261 18.33 4.32 5.84
C TYR A 261 17.29 4.43 4.73
N GLY A 262 15.98 4.22 5.02
CA GLY A 262 14.96 4.41 3.99
C GLY A 262 13.56 4.05 4.41
N PHE A 263 12.74 3.69 3.42
CA PHE A 263 11.32 3.38 3.58
C PHE A 263 11.01 1.99 3.03
N GLY A 264 10.11 1.27 3.70
CA GLY A 264 9.56 0.01 3.23
C GLY A 264 9.61 -1.12 4.24
N ASN A 265 8.95 -2.24 3.88
CA ASN A 265 8.91 -3.45 4.70
C ASN A 265 8.76 -4.72 3.84
N THR A 266 9.30 -4.69 2.61
CA THR A 266 9.31 -5.92 1.79
C THR A 266 10.18 -6.98 2.46
N THR A 267 9.89 -8.25 2.20
CA THR A 267 10.68 -9.37 2.72
C THR A 267 12.16 -9.21 2.39
N LYS A 268 12.48 -8.69 1.20
CA LYS A 268 13.85 -8.46 0.77
C LYS A 268 14.53 -7.36 1.59
N ILE A 269 13.86 -6.23 1.81
CA ILE A 269 14.34 -5.11 2.64
C ILE A 269 14.58 -5.57 4.08
N LEU A 270 13.64 -6.29 4.67
CA LEU A 270 13.76 -6.82 6.04
C LEU A 270 14.94 -7.80 6.16
N ASN A 271 15.16 -8.65 5.17
CA ASN A 271 16.33 -9.54 5.11
C ASN A 271 17.64 -8.75 5.02
N GLN A 272 17.70 -7.66 4.26
CA GLN A 272 18.89 -6.80 4.19
C GLN A 272 19.13 -6.05 5.51
N MET A 273 18.07 -5.67 6.22
CA MET A 273 18.18 -5.11 7.57
C MET A 273 18.71 -6.15 8.57
N ASP A 274 18.22 -7.38 8.55
CA ASP A 274 18.73 -8.45 9.44
C ASP A 274 20.20 -8.76 9.18
N ARG A 275 20.67 -8.64 7.93
CA ARG A 275 22.09 -8.75 7.56
C ARG A 275 22.92 -7.52 7.94
N GLY A 276 22.28 -6.42 8.38
CA GLY A 276 22.94 -5.17 8.76
C GLY A 276 23.35 -4.27 7.60
N VAL A 277 22.84 -4.52 6.39
CA VAL A 277 23.01 -3.63 5.21
C VAL A 277 22.18 -2.36 5.40
N ILE A 278 20.94 -2.50 5.84
CA ILE A 278 20.05 -1.39 6.18
C ILE A 278 20.14 -1.15 7.69
N LYS A 279 20.42 0.08 8.09
CA LYS A 279 20.58 0.48 9.48
C LYS A 279 19.25 0.74 10.17
N GLY A 280 18.38 1.47 9.49
CA GLY A 280 17.05 1.80 9.98
C GLY A 280 16.11 2.14 8.84
N LEU A 281 14.83 1.95 9.06
CA LEU A 281 13.81 2.29 8.09
C LEU A 281 12.52 2.80 8.75
N VAL A 282 11.75 3.56 7.99
CA VAL A 282 10.38 3.92 8.36
C VAL A 282 9.41 3.05 7.57
N THR A 283 8.42 2.53 8.26
CA THR A 283 7.36 1.69 7.68
C THR A 283 5.99 2.05 8.23
N THR A 284 4.95 1.58 7.53
CA THR A 284 3.55 1.64 7.95
C THR A 284 2.93 0.26 7.89
N ASN A 285 1.77 0.08 8.53
CA ASN A 285 1.04 -1.17 8.46
C ASN A 285 0.32 -1.31 7.11
N GLN A 286 0.98 -1.95 6.15
CA GLN A 286 0.42 -2.18 4.80
C GLN A 286 -0.77 -3.17 4.81
N PHE A 287 -0.82 -4.11 5.76
CA PHE A 287 -1.96 -4.99 5.91
C PHE A 287 -3.22 -4.20 6.29
N ASP A 288 -3.12 -3.33 7.29
CA ASP A 288 -4.25 -2.48 7.69
C ASP A 288 -4.65 -1.52 6.55
N ALA A 289 -3.69 -1.02 5.77
CA ALA A 289 -3.97 -0.21 4.59
C ALA A 289 -4.87 -0.97 3.59
N GLY A 290 -4.50 -2.20 3.26
CA GLY A 290 -5.28 -3.06 2.37
C GLY A 290 -6.65 -3.42 2.96
N TYR A 291 -6.68 -3.86 4.22
CA TYR A 291 -7.92 -4.23 4.89
C TYR A 291 -8.91 -3.07 4.93
N LEU A 292 -8.47 -1.90 5.40
CA LEU A 292 -9.31 -0.72 5.50
C LEU A 292 -9.79 -0.21 4.15
N SER A 293 -9.00 -0.38 3.08
CA SER A 293 -9.41 0.04 1.74
C SER A 293 -10.69 -0.67 1.27
N ILE A 294 -10.79 -1.98 1.53
CA ILE A 294 -11.97 -2.77 1.19
C ILE A 294 -13.13 -2.49 2.15
N VAL A 295 -12.86 -2.38 3.45
CA VAL A 295 -13.90 -2.01 4.43
C VAL A 295 -14.57 -0.69 4.04
N LYS A 296 -13.76 0.33 3.71
CA LYS A 296 -14.27 1.64 3.30
C LYS A 296 -14.96 1.61 1.93
N ALA A 297 -14.51 0.77 1.03
CA ALA A 297 -15.21 0.54 -0.24
C ALA A 297 -16.63 -0.02 0.00
N VAL A 298 -16.77 -1.03 0.86
CA VAL A 298 -18.07 -1.60 1.22
C VAL A 298 -18.96 -0.58 1.95
N GLU A 299 -18.43 0.15 2.92
CA GLU A 299 -19.18 1.21 3.60
C GLU A 299 -19.71 2.26 2.62
N ALA A 300 -18.89 2.66 1.65
CA ALA A 300 -19.29 3.63 0.62
C ALA A 300 -20.35 3.07 -0.34
N ILE A 301 -20.24 1.80 -0.75
CA ILE A 301 -21.24 1.12 -1.58
C ILE A 301 -22.60 1.07 -0.85
N GLU A 302 -22.59 0.71 0.42
CA GLU A 302 -23.78 0.58 1.25
C GLU A 302 -24.27 1.94 1.81
N LYS A 303 -23.58 3.03 1.55
CA LYS A 303 -23.87 4.39 2.02
C LYS A 303 -23.98 4.47 3.55
N ARG A 304 -23.14 3.68 4.25
CA ARG A 304 -23.14 3.58 5.71
C ARG A 304 -21.99 4.34 6.38
N GLY A 305 -20.98 4.77 5.63
CA GLY A 305 -19.80 5.43 6.16
C GLY A 305 -19.82 6.94 5.93
N ASP A 306 -19.17 7.67 6.82
CA ASP A 306 -18.75 9.02 6.56
C ASP A 306 -17.53 8.99 5.61
N ARG A 307 -17.35 10.07 4.86
CA ARG A 307 -16.17 10.25 4.00
C ARG A 307 -15.00 10.68 4.87
N ASP A 308 -14.31 9.67 5.40
CA ASP A 308 -13.26 9.88 6.39
C ASP A 308 -11.87 9.91 5.72
N GLN A 309 -10.99 10.71 6.32
CA GLN A 309 -9.56 10.62 6.08
C GLN A 309 -8.96 9.78 7.21
N ILE A 310 -8.43 8.60 6.87
CA ILE A 310 -7.75 7.72 7.81
C ILE A 310 -6.25 7.91 7.63
N VAL A 311 -5.57 8.29 8.70
CA VAL A 311 -4.10 8.42 8.70
C VAL A 311 -3.51 7.23 9.45
N LEU A 312 -2.73 6.43 8.75
CA LEU A 312 -2.00 5.28 9.31
C LEU A 312 -0.72 5.77 10.00
N GLU A 313 -0.43 5.18 11.14
CA GLU A 313 0.77 5.49 11.90
C GLU A 313 2.04 4.97 11.21
N SER A 314 3.09 5.77 11.24
CA SER A 314 4.42 5.40 10.77
C SER A 314 5.31 4.99 11.95
N TYR A 315 6.21 4.05 11.72
CA TYR A 315 7.12 3.50 12.72
C TYR A 315 8.56 3.51 12.20
N TYR A 316 9.48 4.05 12.98
CA TYR A 316 10.90 3.83 12.73
C TYR A 316 11.31 2.52 13.39
N ILE A 317 12.00 1.68 12.63
CA ILE A 317 12.47 0.38 13.10
C ILE A 317 13.95 0.17 12.74
N GLU A 318 14.61 -0.56 13.61
CA GLU A 318 15.97 -1.03 13.45
C GLU A 318 16.02 -2.56 13.46
N LYS A 319 17.23 -3.12 13.29
CA LYS A 319 17.42 -4.58 13.26
C LYS A 319 16.84 -5.30 14.48
N ASP A 320 17.02 -4.74 15.67
CA ASP A 320 16.59 -5.38 16.92
C ASP A 320 15.05 -5.42 17.01
N ASP A 321 14.37 -4.45 16.44
CA ASP A 321 12.91 -4.36 16.38
C ASP A 321 12.27 -5.46 15.52
N LEU A 322 13.00 -6.07 14.58
CA LEU A 322 12.51 -7.15 13.73
C LEU A 322 11.97 -8.36 14.51
N LYS A 323 12.39 -8.52 15.76
CA LYS A 323 12.00 -9.63 16.64
C LYS A 323 11.00 -9.21 17.72
N GLU A 324 10.62 -7.94 17.76
CA GLU A 324 9.66 -7.46 18.74
C GLU A 324 8.22 -7.81 18.34
N THR A 325 7.47 -8.40 19.27
CA THR A 325 6.09 -8.83 19.04
C THR A 325 5.16 -7.69 18.58
N ARG A 326 5.44 -6.43 18.98
CA ARG A 326 4.66 -5.27 18.56
C ARG A 326 4.74 -5.02 17.05
N PHE A 327 5.87 -5.36 16.42
CA PHE A 327 6.09 -5.19 14.99
C PHE A 327 5.76 -6.44 14.15
N GLU A 328 5.57 -7.60 14.78
CA GLU A 328 5.32 -8.86 14.09
C GLU A 328 4.14 -8.75 13.12
N LYS A 329 3.03 -8.14 13.57
CA LYS A 329 1.83 -7.97 12.74
C LYS A 329 2.01 -6.94 11.62
N ILE A 330 2.90 -5.97 11.79
CA ILE A 330 3.18 -4.91 10.81
C ILE A 330 4.11 -5.43 9.71
N LEU A 331 5.15 -6.16 10.12
CA LEU A 331 6.21 -6.62 9.23
C LEU A 331 5.91 -7.97 8.59
N TYR A 332 5.23 -8.85 9.34
CA TYR A 332 4.97 -10.24 8.95
C TYR A 332 3.50 -10.63 9.20
N PRO A 333 2.52 -9.92 8.60
CA PRO A 333 1.11 -10.25 8.82
C PRO A 333 0.83 -11.69 8.37
N ILE A 334 0.17 -12.45 9.25
CA ILE A 334 -0.32 -13.80 8.97
C ILE A 334 -1.66 -13.66 8.26
N GLU A 335 -1.93 -14.53 7.30
CA GLU A 335 -3.19 -14.64 6.56
C GLU A 335 -4.39 -14.90 7.46
#